data_4eaafcc04f165d7f9b16a32628a62921
#
_entry.id   4eaafcc04f165d7f9b16a32628a62921
#
_cell.length_a   1.000
_cell.length_b   1.000
_cell.length_c   1.000
_cell.angle_alpha   90.00
_cell.angle_beta   90.00
_cell.angle_gamma   90.00
#
_symmetry.space_group_name_H-M   'P 1'
#
loop_
_entity.id
_entity.type
_entity.pdbx_description
1 polymer ?
#
loop_
_entity_poly.entity_id
_entity_poly.type
_entity_poly.pdbx_seq_one_letter_code
_entity_poly.pdbx_strand_id
1 'polypeptide(L)'
;MLEWPDEGKGLVVLDHAGSHPADFRAALDRILRAHQAGLLFVVAVGGGAEAKTALADADREAHNQNHLGVYQLGDDGRLLRVAGRRLAPLESAAARLAQAQALTPDEIPELIERGRRERVEAAAFAQAVSRRFPRLTFGIIAVCFLVYAFLDGSGLQGQTLKAWLAEGSREVWRGEIWRVFTYAFLHANLTHLLVNMFALYSLGSFLESLLGGRRYLAVYCASAVGGGLATAIAGGLSVALGGLPSYTVGASGAIWGLMGATLALVLGRRRVLPRLIARGLRQRLLLVLVINVALSFVPGIDLYAHFGGGLAGFLLTRSDRLTRPAQ
;
A
#
# COMPACT_ATOMS: atom_id res chain seq x y z
N MET A 1 -4.24 -30.04 6.85
CA MET A 1 -4.78 -29.24 5.74
C MET A 1 -4.83 -27.80 6.19
N LEU A 2 -4.18 -26.89 5.51
CA LEU A 2 -4.29 -25.45 5.75
C LEU A 2 -5.15 -24.87 4.62
N GLU A 3 -6.34 -24.42 4.93
CA GLU A 3 -7.23 -23.73 4.00
C GLU A 3 -7.02 -22.22 4.10
N TRP A 4 -6.98 -21.54 2.95
CA TRP A 4 -7.13 -20.09 2.86
C TRP A 4 -8.61 -19.79 2.64
N PRO A 5 -9.35 -19.31 3.66
CA PRO A 5 -10.81 -19.25 3.62
C PRO A 5 -11.40 -18.37 2.51
N ASP A 6 -10.65 -17.38 2.02
CA ASP A 6 -11.21 -16.32 1.16
C ASP A 6 -10.86 -16.44 -0.34
N GLU A 7 -10.06 -17.44 -0.78
CA GLU A 7 -9.58 -17.48 -2.16
C GLU A 7 -9.77 -18.82 -2.88
N GLY A 8 -10.43 -19.80 -2.31
CA GLY A 8 -10.57 -21.14 -2.92
C GLY A 8 -9.22 -21.83 -3.17
N LYS A 9 -8.21 -21.55 -2.34
CA LYS A 9 -6.86 -22.13 -2.42
C LYS A 9 -6.62 -23.03 -1.22
N GLY A 10 -6.14 -24.25 -1.45
CA GLY A 10 -5.75 -25.20 -0.43
C GLY A 10 -4.24 -25.50 -0.49
N LEU A 11 -3.61 -25.63 0.67
CA LEU A 11 -2.26 -26.16 0.81
C LEU A 11 -2.35 -27.42 1.66
N VAL A 12 -1.90 -28.54 1.10
CA VAL A 12 -1.80 -29.82 1.81
C VAL A 12 -0.33 -30.19 1.90
N VAL A 13 0.12 -30.49 3.11
CA VAL A 13 1.46 -31.02 3.36
C VAL A 13 1.30 -32.49 3.70
N LEU A 14 1.95 -33.37 2.92
CA LEU A 14 2.00 -34.80 3.12
C LEU A 14 3.39 -35.18 3.58
N ASP A 15 3.50 -35.75 4.78
CA ASP A 15 4.77 -36.32 5.26
C ASP A 15 4.88 -37.78 4.78
N HIS A 16 5.94 -38.06 4.03
CA HIS A 16 6.24 -39.38 3.51
C HIS A 16 7.23 -40.15 4.40
N ALA A 17 7.76 -39.53 5.44
CA ALA A 17 8.73 -40.18 6.32
C ALA A 17 8.09 -41.36 7.05
N GLY A 18 8.38 -42.56 6.60
CA GLY A 18 7.92 -43.82 7.19
C GLY A 18 6.57 -44.36 6.65
N SER A 19 5.97 -43.74 5.63
CA SER A 19 4.73 -44.25 5.00
C SER A 19 5.02 -45.20 3.85
N HIS A 20 4.23 -46.26 3.69
CA HIS A 20 4.31 -47.13 2.51
C HIS A 20 3.85 -46.35 1.26
N PRO A 21 4.50 -46.49 0.08
CA PRO A 21 4.14 -45.73 -1.14
C PRO A 21 2.67 -45.83 -1.53
N ALA A 22 2.04 -46.99 -1.28
CA ALA A 22 0.61 -47.18 -1.55
C ALA A 22 -0.30 -46.32 -0.63
N ASP A 23 0.09 -46.08 0.62
CA ASP A 23 -0.67 -45.27 1.56
C ASP A 23 -0.58 -43.78 1.20
N PHE A 24 0.59 -43.36 0.73
CA PHE A 24 0.80 -42.00 0.23
C PHE A 24 -0.08 -41.73 -1.00
N ARG A 25 -0.09 -42.67 -1.97
CA ARG A 25 -0.94 -42.55 -3.16
C ARG A 25 -2.42 -42.51 -2.80
N ALA A 26 -2.89 -43.38 -1.90
CA ALA A 26 -4.30 -43.38 -1.44
C ALA A 26 -4.69 -42.10 -0.69
N ALA A 27 -3.75 -41.50 0.05
CA ALA A 27 -3.97 -40.21 0.71
C ALA A 27 -4.08 -39.06 -0.33
N LEU A 28 -3.18 -39.04 -1.30
CA LEU A 28 -3.19 -38.06 -2.38
C LEU A 28 -4.49 -38.12 -3.18
N ASP A 29 -4.93 -39.31 -3.58
CA ASP A 29 -6.18 -39.53 -4.31
C ASP A 29 -7.42 -39.12 -3.53
N ARG A 30 -7.44 -39.32 -2.20
CA ARG A 30 -8.53 -38.82 -1.32
C ARG A 30 -8.60 -37.30 -1.32
N ILE A 31 -7.44 -36.63 -1.25
CA ILE A 31 -7.36 -35.16 -1.22
C ILE A 31 -7.78 -34.58 -2.55
N LEU A 32 -7.31 -35.15 -3.66
CA LEU A 32 -7.69 -34.72 -5.00
C LEU A 32 -9.19 -34.89 -5.28
N ARG A 33 -9.82 -35.97 -4.79
CA ARG A 33 -11.28 -36.17 -4.86
C ARG A 33 -12.08 -35.23 -3.97
N ALA A 34 -11.55 -34.87 -2.81
CA ALA A 34 -12.23 -33.97 -1.88
C ALA A 34 -12.20 -32.51 -2.35
N HIS A 35 -11.22 -32.13 -3.18
CA HIS A 35 -11.03 -30.75 -3.66
C HIS A 35 -11.49 -30.61 -5.12
N GLN A 36 -12.79 -30.39 -5.31
CA GLN A 36 -13.39 -30.27 -6.67
C GLN A 36 -13.41 -28.84 -7.22
N ALA A 37 -13.06 -27.83 -6.44
CA ALA A 37 -13.06 -26.42 -6.87
C ALA A 37 -11.93 -25.64 -6.22
N GLY A 38 -11.16 -24.90 -7.03
CA GLY A 38 -10.11 -24.00 -6.57
C GLY A 38 -8.68 -24.50 -6.84
N LEU A 39 -7.70 -23.68 -6.44
CA LEU A 39 -6.26 -23.98 -6.58
C LEU A 39 -5.81 -24.86 -5.41
N LEU A 40 -5.30 -26.07 -5.71
CA LEU A 40 -4.72 -26.95 -4.71
C LEU A 40 -3.21 -27.04 -4.86
N PHE A 41 -2.47 -26.88 -3.77
CA PHE A 41 -1.04 -27.09 -3.71
C PHE A 41 -0.75 -28.25 -2.76
N VAL A 42 0.01 -29.22 -3.23
CA VAL A 42 0.46 -30.37 -2.45
C VAL A 42 1.96 -30.30 -2.27
N VAL A 43 2.44 -30.36 -1.03
CA VAL A 43 3.85 -30.45 -0.69
C VAL A 43 4.10 -31.80 -0.03
N ALA A 44 4.86 -32.66 -0.70
CA ALA A 44 5.35 -33.90 -0.10
C ALA A 44 6.70 -33.63 0.60
N VAL A 45 6.84 -34.12 1.83
CA VAL A 45 8.07 -34.02 2.61
C VAL A 45 8.75 -35.38 2.62
N GLY A 46 10.02 -35.43 2.17
CA GLY A 46 10.77 -36.67 2.07
C GLY A 46 10.37 -37.59 0.90
N GLY A 47 10.68 -38.87 0.98
CA GLY A 47 10.15 -39.91 0.08
C GLY A 47 10.93 -40.18 -1.22
N GLY A 48 12.09 -39.63 -1.42
CA GLY A 48 13.02 -40.00 -2.52
C GLY A 48 12.40 -40.03 -3.92
N ALA A 49 12.89 -40.95 -4.76
CA ALA A 49 12.48 -41.13 -6.14
C ALA A 49 11.04 -41.65 -6.31
N GLU A 50 10.55 -42.45 -5.35
CA GLU A 50 9.21 -43.05 -5.41
C GLU A 50 8.11 -42.04 -5.18
N ALA A 51 8.24 -41.12 -4.22
CA ALA A 51 7.32 -40.03 -4.02
C ALA A 51 7.27 -39.11 -5.26
N LYS A 52 8.40 -38.85 -5.89
CA LYS A 52 8.50 -38.06 -7.11
C LYS A 52 7.72 -38.69 -8.27
N THR A 53 7.82 -40.03 -8.41
CA THR A 53 7.07 -40.77 -9.45
C THR A 53 5.56 -40.74 -9.17
N ALA A 54 5.14 -41.00 -7.94
CA ALA A 54 3.71 -40.95 -7.55
C ALA A 54 3.10 -39.57 -7.76
N LEU A 55 3.86 -38.51 -7.45
CA LEU A 55 3.44 -37.11 -7.65
C LEU A 55 3.34 -36.75 -9.14
N ALA A 56 4.28 -37.23 -9.98
CA ALA A 56 4.28 -37.00 -11.43
C ALA A 56 3.15 -37.78 -12.12
N ASP A 57 2.79 -38.95 -11.61
CA ASP A 57 1.63 -39.72 -12.10
C ASP A 57 0.32 -39.08 -11.74
N ALA A 58 0.21 -38.54 -10.51
CA ALA A 58 -0.97 -37.78 -10.08
C ALA A 58 -1.19 -36.50 -10.92
N ASP A 59 -0.12 -35.83 -11.35
CA ASP A 59 -0.21 -34.68 -12.26
C ASP A 59 -0.70 -35.09 -13.64
N ARG A 60 -0.25 -36.23 -14.17
CA ARG A 60 -0.73 -36.75 -15.47
C ARG A 60 -2.22 -37.09 -15.47
N GLU A 61 -2.72 -37.64 -14.38
CA GLU A 61 -4.14 -37.93 -14.18
C GLU A 61 -5.00 -36.68 -13.95
N ALA A 62 -4.42 -35.67 -13.29
CA ALA A 62 -5.05 -34.38 -13.01
C ALA A 62 -4.95 -33.37 -14.19
N HIS A 63 -4.35 -33.76 -15.31
CA HIS A 63 -4.00 -32.88 -16.46
C HIS A 63 -5.21 -32.16 -17.11
N ASN A 64 -6.42 -32.55 -16.81
CA ASN A 64 -7.63 -31.84 -17.23
C ASN A 64 -8.08 -30.73 -16.27
N GLN A 65 -7.37 -30.49 -15.16
CA GLN A 65 -7.73 -29.47 -14.17
C GLN A 65 -6.51 -28.55 -13.95
N ASN A 66 -6.49 -27.39 -14.57
CA ASN A 66 -5.47 -26.33 -14.48
C ASN A 66 -5.25 -25.75 -13.07
N HIS A 67 -5.50 -26.52 -11.99
CA HIS A 67 -5.61 -26.03 -10.63
C HIS A 67 -4.65 -26.67 -9.63
N LEU A 68 -3.80 -27.61 -10.06
CA LEU A 68 -2.89 -28.35 -9.17
C LEU A 68 -1.45 -27.84 -9.29
N GLY A 69 -0.79 -27.59 -8.16
CA GLY A 69 0.66 -27.39 -8.06
C GLY A 69 1.25 -28.43 -7.11
N VAL A 70 2.23 -29.19 -7.56
CA VAL A 70 2.84 -30.28 -6.80
C VAL A 70 4.31 -30.00 -6.53
N TYR A 71 4.71 -30.09 -5.27
CA TYR A 71 6.06 -29.83 -4.80
C TYR A 71 6.58 -30.96 -3.94
N GLN A 72 7.88 -31.18 -3.96
CA GLN A 72 8.60 -32.06 -3.06
C GLN A 72 9.60 -31.24 -2.25
N LEU A 73 9.59 -31.38 -0.93
CA LEU A 73 10.61 -30.87 -0.05
C LEU A 73 11.62 -32.01 0.22
N GLY A 74 12.83 -31.85 -0.31
CA GLY A 74 13.90 -32.84 -0.09
C GLY A 74 14.49 -32.78 1.33
N ASP A 75 15.21 -33.80 1.70
CA ASP A 75 15.92 -33.88 3.00
C ASP A 75 17.00 -32.79 3.16
N ASP A 76 17.44 -32.19 2.06
CA ASP A 76 18.35 -31.05 2.00
C ASP A 76 17.62 -29.68 2.21
N GLY A 77 16.32 -29.69 2.51
CA GLY A 77 15.50 -28.50 2.70
C GLY A 77 15.14 -27.76 1.41
N ARG A 78 15.48 -28.32 0.24
CA ARG A 78 15.13 -27.70 -1.06
C ARG A 78 13.74 -28.10 -1.50
N LEU A 79 12.96 -27.09 -1.88
CA LEU A 79 11.64 -27.29 -2.48
C LEU A 79 11.78 -27.42 -4.00
N LEU A 80 11.46 -28.60 -4.51
CA LEU A 80 11.46 -28.89 -5.94
C LEU A 80 10.01 -28.93 -6.44
N ARG A 81 9.71 -28.19 -7.49
CA ARG A 81 8.45 -28.34 -8.19
C ARG A 81 8.51 -29.61 -9.05
N VAL A 82 7.63 -30.54 -8.73
CA VAL A 82 7.54 -31.82 -9.47
C VAL A 82 6.64 -31.66 -10.68
N ALA A 83 5.49 -30.97 -10.51
CA ALA A 83 4.47 -30.86 -11.55
C ALA A 83 3.52 -29.68 -11.32
N GLY A 84 2.74 -29.35 -12.35
CA GLY A 84 1.63 -28.42 -12.27
C GLY A 84 2.00 -26.94 -12.14
N ARG A 85 1.12 -26.17 -11.53
CA ARG A 85 1.21 -24.70 -11.47
C ARG A 85 2.25 -24.19 -10.49
N ARG A 86 2.96 -23.13 -10.88
CA ARG A 86 3.97 -22.48 -10.05
C ARG A 86 3.35 -21.63 -8.95
N LEU A 87 3.82 -21.79 -7.71
CA LEU A 87 3.50 -20.91 -6.58
C LEU A 87 4.75 -20.12 -6.17
N ALA A 88 5.00 -19.01 -6.84
CA ALA A 88 6.18 -18.17 -6.60
C ALA A 88 6.38 -17.73 -5.13
N PRO A 89 5.33 -17.40 -4.34
CA PRO A 89 5.48 -17.13 -2.91
C PRO A 89 6.02 -18.33 -2.11
N LEU A 90 5.60 -19.55 -2.43
CA LEU A 90 6.08 -20.76 -1.76
C LEU A 90 7.55 -21.03 -2.09
N GLU A 91 7.92 -20.94 -3.39
CA GLU A 91 9.31 -21.12 -3.83
C GLU A 91 10.25 -20.09 -3.21
N SER A 92 9.84 -18.83 -3.16
CA SER A 92 10.65 -17.77 -2.53
C SER A 92 10.72 -17.89 -1.01
N ALA A 93 9.69 -18.42 -0.35
CA ALA A 93 9.72 -18.74 1.08
C ALA A 93 10.64 -19.91 1.36
N ALA A 94 10.57 -20.99 0.57
CA ALA A 94 11.42 -22.15 0.70
C ALA A 94 12.91 -21.80 0.47
N ALA A 95 13.23 -20.99 -0.54
CA ALA A 95 14.59 -20.52 -0.78
C ALA A 95 15.15 -19.71 0.40
N ARG A 96 14.31 -18.92 1.07
CA ARG A 96 14.70 -18.20 2.30
C ARG A 96 14.88 -19.13 3.49
N LEU A 97 14.04 -20.16 3.63
CA LEU A 97 14.14 -21.15 4.69
C LEU A 97 15.38 -22.02 4.52
N ALA A 98 15.77 -22.40 3.30
CA ALA A 98 16.99 -23.14 3.02
C ALA A 98 18.27 -22.34 3.36
N GLN A 99 18.20 -21.01 3.42
CA GLN A 99 19.28 -20.13 3.86
C GLN A 99 19.19 -19.78 5.35
N ALA A 100 18.08 -20.08 6.01
CA ALA A 100 17.89 -19.83 7.43
C ALA A 100 18.50 -20.98 8.25
N GLN A 101 19.01 -20.64 9.43
CA GLN A 101 19.44 -21.63 10.40
C GLN A 101 18.24 -22.53 10.75
N ALA A 102 18.44 -23.84 10.76
CA ALA A 102 17.38 -24.79 11.10
C ALA A 102 16.79 -24.45 12.47
N LEU A 103 15.47 -24.34 12.52
CA LEU A 103 14.74 -24.11 13.77
C LEU A 103 14.78 -25.38 14.62
N THR A 104 15.06 -25.24 15.90
CA THR A 104 14.89 -26.34 16.83
C THR A 104 13.40 -26.58 17.11
N PRO A 105 12.97 -27.80 17.44
CA PRO A 105 11.59 -28.09 17.80
C PRO A 105 11.04 -27.20 18.90
N ASP A 106 11.88 -26.73 19.82
CA ASP A 106 11.50 -25.86 20.93
C ASP A 106 11.21 -24.43 20.50
N GLU A 107 11.77 -23.97 19.36
CA GLU A 107 11.53 -22.62 18.82
C GLU A 107 10.22 -22.50 18.06
N ILE A 108 9.67 -23.63 17.58
CA ILE A 108 8.45 -23.64 16.76
C ILE A 108 7.22 -23.13 17.53
N PRO A 109 6.93 -23.58 18.77
CA PRO A 109 5.81 -23.06 19.54
C PRO A 109 5.89 -21.55 19.80
N GLU A 110 7.09 -21.06 20.08
CA GLU A 110 7.31 -19.61 20.31
C GLU A 110 7.05 -18.79 19.04
N LEU A 111 7.47 -19.28 17.88
CA LEU A 111 7.23 -18.62 16.60
C LEU A 111 5.73 -18.59 16.22
N ILE A 112 5.03 -19.71 16.47
CA ILE A 112 3.58 -19.79 16.25
C ILE A 112 2.86 -18.79 17.13
N GLU A 113 3.19 -18.76 18.42
CA GLU A 113 2.57 -17.86 19.39
C GLU A 113 2.88 -16.38 19.08
N ARG A 114 4.12 -16.07 18.68
CA ARG A 114 4.47 -14.74 18.18
C ARG A 114 3.66 -14.35 16.98
N GLY A 115 3.52 -15.22 15.98
CA GLY A 115 2.71 -14.98 14.79
C GLY A 115 1.22 -14.79 15.12
N ARG A 116 0.70 -15.54 16.09
CA ARG A 116 -0.67 -15.39 16.60
C ARG A 116 -0.87 -14.02 17.25
N ARG A 117 0.03 -13.61 18.15
CA ARG A 117 -0.01 -12.29 18.81
C ARG A 117 0.06 -11.16 17.81
N GLU A 118 0.97 -11.20 16.84
CA GLU A 118 1.09 -10.17 15.80
C GLU A 118 -0.20 -10.05 14.96
N ARG A 119 -0.87 -11.16 14.64
CA ARG A 119 -2.17 -11.14 13.93
C ARG A 119 -3.29 -10.54 14.78
N VAL A 120 -3.40 -10.93 16.05
CA VAL A 120 -4.41 -10.40 16.98
C VAL A 120 -4.21 -8.89 17.16
N GLU A 121 -2.96 -8.44 17.36
CA GLU A 121 -2.63 -7.02 17.47
C GLU A 121 -3.00 -6.25 16.19
N ALA A 122 -2.67 -6.79 15.03
CA ALA A 122 -3.01 -6.17 13.75
C ALA A 122 -4.52 -6.10 13.51
N ALA A 123 -5.27 -7.14 13.86
CA ALA A 123 -6.73 -7.16 13.73
C ALA A 123 -7.40 -6.15 14.68
N ALA A 124 -6.97 -6.12 15.95
CA ALA A 124 -7.48 -5.15 16.93
C ALA A 124 -7.20 -3.70 16.49
N PHE A 125 -6.00 -3.44 15.98
CA PHE A 125 -5.63 -2.14 15.43
C PHE A 125 -6.51 -1.76 14.22
N ALA A 126 -6.66 -2.66 13.26
CA ALA A 126 -7.48 -2.42 12.07
C ALA A 126 -8.94 -2.10 12.46
N GLN A 127 -9.49 -2.84 13.43
CA GLN A 127 -10.83 -2.60 13.96
C GLN A 127 -10.95 -1.24 14.65
N ALA A 128 -9.94 -0.86 15.45
CA ALA A 128 -9.93 0.44 16.13
C ALA A 128 -9.87 1.62 15.15
N VAL A 129 -9.09 1.48 14.07
CA VAL A 129 -8.97 2.49 13.01
C VAL A 129 -10.27 2.57 12.19
N SER A 130 -10.86 1.44 11.80
CA SER A 130 -12.07 1.40 10.97
C SER A 130 -13.33 1.96 11.66
N ARG A 131 -13.37 1.95 13.00
CA ARG A 131 -14.50 2.52 13.76
C ARG A 131 -14.54 4.04 13.77
N ARG A 132 -13.47 4.72 13.39
CA ARG A 132 -13.39 6.20 13.41
C ARG A 132 -13.85 6.75 12.07
N PHE A 133 -14.96 7.49 12.06
CA PHE A 133 -15.43 8.16 10.85
C PHE A 133 -14.54 9.38 10.53
N PRO A 134 -13.95 9.48 9.33
CA PRO A 134 -12.97 10.51 8.98
C PRO A 134 -13.67 11.82 8.54
N ARG A 135 -14.20 12.57 9.51
CA ARG A 135 -15.04 13.75 9.29
C ARG A 135 -14.32 14.86 8.53
N LEU A 136 -13.05 15.11 8.85
CA LEU A 136 -12.29 16.19 8.20
C LEU A 136 -11.92 15.83 6.77
N THR A 137 -11.58 14.58 6.50
CA THR A 137 -11.35 14.09 5.13
C THR A 137 -12.58 14.32 4.26
N PHE A 138 -13.78 13.91 4.75
CA PHE A 138 -15.03 14.14 4.02
C PHE A 138 -15.37 15.64 3.92
N GLY A 139 -15.07 16.43 4.96
CA GLY A 139 -15.24 17.87 4.93
C GLY A 139 -14.38 18.54 3.85
N ILE A 140 -13.10 18.18 3.74
CA ILE A 140 -12.20 18.70 2.70
C ILE A 140 -12.69 18.28 1.32
N ILE A 141 -13.10 17.02 1.14
CA ILE A 141 -13.68 16.53 -0.12
C ILE A 141 -14.91 17.34 -0.50
N ALA A 142 -15.83 17.56 0.43
CA ALA A 142 -17.03 18.36 0.19
C ALA A 142 -16.70 19.80 -0.21
N VAL A 143 -15.74 20.45 0.46
CA VAL A 143 -15.26 21.79 0.11
C VAL A 143 -14.70 21.81 -1.32
N CYS A 144 -13.86 20.84 -1.71
CA CYS A 144 -13.33 20.79 -3.08
C CYS A 144 -14.43 20.62 -4.12
N PHE A 145 -15.45 19.80 -3.88
CA PHE A 145 -16.61 19.67 -4.79
C PHE A 145 -17.43 20.95 -4.87
N LEU A 146 -17.72 21.59 -3.74
CA LEU A 146 -18.47 22.84 -3.71
C LEU A 146 -17.72 23.97 -4.41
N VAL A 147 -16.42 24.11 -4.17
CA VAL A 147 -15.57 25.10 -4.84
C VAL A 147 -15.55 24.84 -6.34
N TYR A 148 -15.37 23.59 -6.76
CA TYR A 148 -15.36 23.23 -8.18
C TYR A 148 -16.71 23.57 -8.85
N ALA A 149 -17.82 23.13 -8.26
CA ALA A 149 -19.15 23.36 -8.81
C ALA A 149 -19.46 24.86 -8.90
N PHE A 150 -19.12 25.65 -7.87
CA PHE A 150 -19.32 27.09 -7.85
C PHE A 150 -18.50 27.80 -8.93
N LEU A 151 -17.20 27.51 -9.04
CA LEU A 151 -16.29 28.18 -9.97
C LEU A 151 -16.59 27.80 -11.42
N ASP A 152 -16.90 26.53 -11.69
CA ASP A 152 -17.22 26.04 -13.03
C ASP A 152 -18.60 26.53 -13.49
N GLY A 153 -19.58 26.57 -12.58
CA GLY A 153 -20.93 27.02 -12.84
C GLY A 153 -21.11 28.56 -12.98
N SER A 154 -20.14 29.35 -12.50
CA SER A 154 -20.21 30.83 -12.50
C SER A 154 -19.62 31.50 -13.76
N GLY A 155 -19.32 30.74 -14.81
CA GLY A 155 -18.83 31.25 -16.08
C GLY A 155 -17.56 32.11 -15.95
N LEU A 156 -17.52 33.28 -16.59
CA LEU A 156 -16.36 34.20 -16.57
C LEU A 156 -15.97 34.66 -15.16
N GLN A 157 -16.94 34.92 -14.28
CA GLN A 157 -16.65 35.31 -12.90
C GLN A 157 -15.96 34.20 -12.12
N GLY A 158 -16.44 32.97 -12.29
CA GLY A 158 -15.79 31.79 -11.69
C GLY A 158 -14.35 31.56 -12.18
N GLN A 159 -14.12 31.76 -13.48
CA GLN A 159 -12.76 31.64 -14.05
C GLN A 159 -11.82 32.74 -13.52
N THR A 160 -12.31 33.99 -13.39
CA THR A 160 -11.54 35.08 -12.81
C THR A 160 -11.17 34.78 -11.35
N LEU A 161 -12.14 34.32 -10.55
CA LEU A 161 -11.90 33.95 -9.15
C LEU A 161 -10.96 32.76 -9.03
N LYS A 162 -11.08 31.74 -9.89
CA LYS A 162 -10.17 30.61 -9.96
C LYS A 162 -8.74 31.07 -10.24
N ALA A 163 -8.55 31.96 -11.20
CA ALA A 163 -7.23 32.55 -11.50
C ALA A 163 -6.66 33.36 -10.33
N TRP A 164 -7.51 34.03 -9.53
CA TRP A 164 -7.10 34.79 -8.35
C TRP A 164 -6.72 33.89 -7.15
N LEU A 165 -7.32 32.71 -7.05
CA LEU A 165 -7.07 31.74 -5.98
C LEU A 165 -5.99 30.69 -6.33
N ALA A 166 -5.70 30.50 -7.64
CA ALA A 166 -4.66 29.56 -8.09
C ALA A 166 -3.28 30.01 -7.63
N GLU A 167 -2.40 29.05 -7.34
CA GLU A 167 -1.01 29.36 -7.12
C GLU A 167 -0.42 29.94 -8.43
N GLY A 168 0.18 31.11 -8.34
CA GLY A 168 0.87 31.80 -9.42
C GLY A 168 2.17 32.34 -8.86
N SER A 169 3.28 31.83 -9.39
CA SER A 169 4.60 32.12 -8.80
C SER A 169 4.93 33.62 -8.79
N ARG A 170 4.56 34.34 -9.85
CA ARG A 170 4.77 35.80 -9.92
C ARG A 170 3.93 36.54 -8.90
N GLU A 171 2.69 36.15 -8.74
CA GLU A 171 1.69 36.78 -7.84
C GLU A 171 2.06 36.55 -6.38
N VAL A 172 2.52 35.34 -6.02
CA VAL A 172 3.03 35.04 -4.67
C VAL A 172 4.20 35.97 -4.33
N TRP A 173 5.15 36.14 -5.23
CA TRP A 173 6.30 37.04 -5.00
C TRP A 173 5.92 38.53 -5.00
N ARG A 174 4.71 38.89 -5.46
CA ARG A 174 4.14 40.22 -5.32
C ARG A 174 3.31 40.42 -4.04
N GLY A 175 3.26 39.41 -3.18
CA GLY A 175 2.61 39.47 -1.86
C GLY A 175 1.27 38.76 -1.79
N GLU A 176 0.80 38.09 -2.86
CA GLU A 176 -0.46 37.33 -2.83
C GLU A 176 -0.28 35.96 -2.18
N ILE A 177 0.14 35.97 -0.92
CA ILE A 177 0.60 34.78 -0.16
C ILE A 177 -0.51 33.74 0.11
N TRP A 178 -1.79 34.13 0.07
CA TRP A 178 -2.90 33.17 0.24
C TRP A 178 -2.88 32.08 -0.82
N ARG A 179 -2.34 32.34 -2.00
CA ARG A 179 -2.25 31.40 -3.13
C ARG A 179 -1.47 30.13 -2.81
N VAL A 180 -0.48 30.19 -1.91
CA VAL A 180 0.27 29.00 -1.47
C VAL A 180 -0.58 27.99 -0.71
N PHE A 181 -1.81 28.34 -0.36
CA PHE A 181 -2.76 27.48 0.33
C PHE A 181 -4.06 27.26 -0.45
N THR A 182 -4.61 28.32 -1.03
CA THR A 182 -5.93 28.27 -1.68
C THR A 182 -5.94 27.38 -2.92
N TYR A 183 -4.83 27.29 -3.64
CA TYR A 183 -4.69 26.44 -4.81
C TYR A 183 -5.06 24.97 -4.55
N ALA A 184 -4.86 24.49 -3.30
CA ALA A 184 -5.11 23.09 -2.90
C ALA A 184 -6.60 22.71 -2.91
N PHE A 185 -7.51 23.67 -3.04
CA PHE A 185 -8.96 23.43 -3.14
C PHE A 185 -9.51 23.58 -4.55
N LEU A 186 -8.67 24.02 -5.50
CA LEU A 186 -9.04 24.23 -6.89
C LEU A 186 -8.69 23.01 -7.74
N HIS A 187 -9.47 22.79 -8.82
CA HIS A 187 -9.19 21.70 -9.74
C HIS A 187 -9.35 22.17 -11.19
N ALA A 188 -8.49 21.69 -12.08
CA ALA A 188 -8.48 22.08 -13.48
C ALA A 188 -9.75 21.61 -14.23
N ASN A 189 -10.15 20.36 -13.95
CA ASN A 189 -11.29 19.70 -14.56
C ASN A 189 -11.86 18.61 -13.63
N LEU A 190 -13.00 18.02 -14.00
CA LEU A 190 -13.67 17.01 -13.21
C LEU A 190 -12.83 15.76 -12.97
N THR A 191 -12.09 15.28 -13.98
CA THR A 191 -11.22 14.10 -13.83
C THR A 191 -10.14 14.37 -12.79
N HIS A 192 -9.50 15.55 -12.83
CA HIS A 192 -8.49 15.95 -11.84
C HIS A 192 -9.10 16.01 -10.43
N LEU A 193 -10.30 16.55 -10.28
CA LEU A 193 -11.02 16.55 -9.01
C LEU A 193 -11.26 15.13 -8.50
N LEU A 194 -11.86 14.26 -9.32
CA LEU A 194 -12.23 12.90 -8.91
C LEU A 194 -11.01 12.07 -8.49
N VAL A 195 -9.92 12.13 -9.24
CA VAL A 195 -8.67 11.41 -8.91
C VAL A 195 -8.09 11.91 -7.59
N ASN A 196 -8.06 13.23 -7.38
CA ASN A 196 -7.59 13.80 -6.10
C ASN A 196 -8.51 13.40 -4.93
N MET A 197 -9.81 13.46 -5.10
CA MET A 197 -10.75 13.08 -4.03
C MET A 197 -10.69 11.61 -3.69
N PHE A 198 -10.49 10.73 -4.67
CA PHE A 198 -10.26 9.30 -4.43
C PHE A 198 -8.95 9.06 -3.64
N ALA A 199 -7.87 9.73 -4.03
CA ALA A 199 -6.59 9.63 -3.33
C ALA A 199 -6.69 10.21 -1.90
N LEU A 200 -7.35 11.35 -1.74
CA LEU A 200 -7.60 11.99 -0.45
C LEU A 200 -8.47 11.10 0.45
N TYR A 201 -9.53 10.49 -0.07
CA TYR A 201 -10.35 9.53 0.66
C TYR A 201 -9.51 8.37 1.17
N SER A 202 -8.69 7.76 0.30
CA SER A 202 -7.90 6.57 0.61
C SER A 202 -6.82 6.82 1.66
N LEU A 203 -6.02 7.87 1.48
CA LEU A 203 -4.92 8.20 2.39
C LEU A 203 -5.38 9.01 3.60
N GLY A 204 -6.28 9.96 3.37
CA GLY A 204 -6.77 10.87 4.39
C GLY A 204 -7.58 10.16 5.45
N SER A 205 -8.50 9.27 5.06
CA SER A 205 -9.33 8.51 6.01
C SER A 205 -8.48 7.66 6.95
N PHE A 206 -7.45 7.01 6.41
CA PHE A 206 -6.50 6.23 7.21
C PHE A 206 -5.72 7.12 8.18
N LEU A 207 -5.12 8.21 7.70
CA LEU A 207 -4.30 9.09 8.53
C LEU A 207 -5.11 9.86 9.56
N GLU A 208 -6.32 10.33 9.22
CA GLU A 208 -7.21 10.98 10.17
C GLU A 208 -7.60 10.05 11.31
N SER A 209 -7.94 8.80 10.98
CA SER A 209 -8.27 7.77 11.97
C SER A 209 -7.08 7.43 12.87
N LEU A 210 -5.86 7.48 12.34
CA LEU A 210 -4.63 7.15 13.05
C LEU A 210 -4.11 8.30 13.92
N LEU A 211 -4.01 9.50 13.33
CA LEU A 211 -3.39 10.67 13.98
C LEU A 211 -4.39 11.47 14.84
N GLY A 212 -5.68 11.31 14.56
CA GLY A 212 -6.74 12.17 15.08
C GLY A 212 -6.87 13.48 14.27
N GLY A 213 -8.06 14.09 14.29
CA GLY A 213 -8.44 15.18 13.41
C GLY A 213 -7.50 16.38 13.43
N ARG A 214 -7.10 16.86 14.62
CA ARG A 214 -6.22 18.05 14.74
C ARG A 214 -4.85 17.84 14.08
N ARG A 215 -4.22 16.69 14.30
CA ARG A 215 -2.90 16.38 13.74
C ARG A 215 -2.97 16.11 12.24
N TYR A 216 -4.00 15.40 11.81
CA TYR A 216 -4.29 15.18 10.42
C TYR A 216 -4.44 16.51 9.66
N LEU A 217 -5.27 17.43 10.18
CA LEU A 217 -5.46 18.75 9.59
C LEU A 217 -4.17 19.56 9.53
N ALA A 218 -3.36 19.53 10.61
CA ALA A 218 -2.06 20.19 10.62
C ALA A 218 -1.12 19.64 9.52
N VAL A 219 -1.09 18.32 9.32
CA VAL A 219 -0.31 17.69 8.26
C VAL A 219 -0.84 18.11 6.89
N TYR A 220 -2.15 18.07 6.66
CA TYR A 220 -2.77 18.47 5.41
C TYR A 220 -2.45 19.92 5.05
N CYS A 221 -2.70 20.85 5.98
CA CYS A 221 -2.46 22.28 5.77
C CYS A 221 -0.98 22.61 5.56
N ALA A 222 -0.09 22.04 6.40
CA ALA A 222 1.35 22.26 6.24
C ALA A 222 1.87 21.71 4.91
N SER A 223 1.30 20.60 4.44
CA SER A 223 1.66 20.00 3.16
C SER A 223 1.15 20.82 1.98
N ALA A 224 -0.07 21.37 2.06
CA ALA A 224 -0.59 22.31 1.07
C ALA A 224 0.34 23.53 0.96
N VAL A 225 0.66 24.17 2.09
CA VAL A 225 1.58 25.33 2.12
C VAL A 225 2.97 24.95 1.63
N GLY A 226 3.53 23.80 2.06
CA GLY A 226 4.83 23.32 1.62
C GLY A 226 4.91 23.08 0.11
N GLY A 227 3.84 22.54 -0.47
CA GLY A 227 3.70 22.37 -1.92
C GLY A 227 3.64 23.72 -2.63
N GLY A 228 2.74 24.63 -2.21
CA GLY A 228 2.61 25.96 -2.81
C GLY A 228 3.89 26.80 -2.72
N LEU A 229 4.60 26.75 -1.58
CA LEU A 229 5.88 27.42 -1.44
C LEU A 229 6.96 26.86 -2.38
N ALA A 230 7.03 25.52 -2.52
CA ALA A 230 7.99 24.90 -3.41
C ALA A 230 7.73 25.29 -4.86
N THR A 231 6.46 25.32 -5.30
CA THR A 231 6.06 25.82 -6.62
C THR A 231 6.39 27.31 -6.80
N ALA A 232 6.08 28.16 -5.82
CA ALA A 232 6.39 29.58 -5.86
C ALA A 232 7.90 29.85 -5.99
N ILE A 233 8.72 29.11 -5.25
CA ILE A 233 10.19 29.23 -5.32
C ILE A 233 10.69 28.78 -6.69
N ALA A 234 10.28 27.61 -7.17
CA ALA A 234 10.74 27.08 -8.45
C ALA A 234 10.27 27.93 -9.64
N GLY A 235 9.01 28.36 -9.62
CA GLY A 235 8.44 29.24 -10.66
C GLY A 235 9.04 30.63 -10.61
N GLY A 236 9.29 31.20 -9.43
CA GLY A 236 9.99 32.48 -9.27
C GLY A 236 11.40 32.43 -9.83
N LEU A 237 12.16 31.36 -9.57
CA LEU A 237 13.47 31.13 -10.14
C LEU A 237 13.41 31.00 -11.68
N SER A 238 12.44 30.24 -12.20
CA SER A 238 12.20 30.12 -13.65
C SER A 238 11.98 31.47 -14.29
N VAL A 239 11.12 32.33 -13.72
CA VAL A 239 10.87 33.70 -14.23
C VAL A 239 12.12 34.58 -14.16
N ALA A 240 12.89 34.49 -13.08
CA ALA A 240 14.16 35.24 -12.93
C ALA A 240 15.19 34.83 -13.98
N LEU A 241 15.14 33.60 -14.48
CA LEU A 241 16.01 33.09 -15.55
C LEU A 241 15.39 33.27 -16.95
N GLY A 242 14.35 34.10 -17.11
CA GLY A 242 13.70 34.39 -18.40
C GLY A 242 12.63 33.39 -18.84
N GLY A 243 12.24 32.44 -17.97
CA GLY A 243 11.14 31.53 -18.23
C GLY A 243 9.74 32.14 -18.02
N LEU A 244 8.69 31.38 -18.37
CA LEU A 244 7.30 31.83 -18.21
C LEU A 244 6.81 31.57 -16.77
N PRO A 245 5.91 32.42 -16.25
CA PRO A 245 5.22 32.16 -15.00
C PRO A 245 4.33 30.90 -15.11
N SER A 246 4.28 30.13 -14.06
CA SER A 246 3.43 28.94 -13.96
C SER A 246 2.23 29.21 -13.04
N TYR A 247 1.15 28.47 -13.28
CA TYR A 247 -0.04 28.46 -12.44
C TYR A 247 -0.38 27.03 -12.06
N THR A 248 -0.65 26.81 -10.78
CA THR A 248 -0.92 25.49 -10.22
C THR A 248 -2.23 25.47 -9.47
N VAL A 249 -2.97 24.37 -9.64
CA VAL A 249 -4.21 24.04 -8.92
C VAL A 249 -4.25 22.56 -8.58
N GLY A 250 -4.82 22.20 -7.45
CA GLY A 250 -5.06 20.81 -7.06
C GLY A 250 -4.66 20.49 -5.63
N ALA A 251 -5.40 19.58 -5.02
CA ALA A 251 -5.11 19.04 -3.70
C ALA A 251 -3.88 18.13 -3.67
N SER A 252 -3.29 17.82 -4.83
CA SER A 252 -2.27 16.79 -4.97
C SER A 252 -1.02 17.06 -4.12
N GLY A 253 -0.57 18.31 -3.97
CA GLY A 253 0.53 18.67 -3.09
C GLY A 253 0.27 18.27 -1.63
N ALA A 254 -0.94 18.57 -1.11
CA ALA A 254 -1.35 18.14 0.23
C ALA A 254 -1.47 16.61 0.34
N ILE A 255 -1.99 15.93 -0.69
CA ILE A 255 -2.09 14.46 -0.75
C ILE A 255 -0.71 13.80 -0.75
N TRP A 256 0.26 14.36 -1.48
CA TRP A 256 1.66 13.94 -1.39
C TRP A 256 2.22 14.10 0.03
N GLY A 257 1.81 15.15 0.73
CA GLY A 257 2.13 15.32 2.14
C GLY A 257 1.57 14.22 3.03
N LEU A 258 0.33 13.78 2.80
CA LEU A 258 -0.24 12.63 3.49
C LEU A 258 0.53 11.34 3.19
N MET A 259 1.02 11.17 1.95
CA MET A 259 1.89 10.05 1.58
C MET A 259 3.25 10.14 2.30
N GLY A 260 3.85 11.33 2.36
CA GLY A 260 5.08 11.60 3.13
C GLY A 260 4.90 11.33 4.62
N ALA A 261 3.77 11.74 5.20
CA ALA A 261 3.40 11.45 6.59
C ALA A 261 3.30 9.94 6.84
N THR A 262 2.65 9.20 5.93
CA THR A 262 2.54 7.75 6.01
C THR A 262 3.92 7.09 5.95
N LEU A 263 4.80 7.57 5.07
CA LEU A 263 6.18 7.10 4.99
C LEU A 263 6.95 7.34 6.30
N ALA A 264 6.79 8.53 6.91
CA ALA A 264 7.40 8.85 8.19
C ALA A 264 6.94 7.91 9.32
N LEU A 265 5.66 7.52 9.34
CA LEU A 265 5.12 6.57 10.32
C LEU A 265 5.68 5.15 10.12
N VAL A 266 5.82 4.73 8.87
CA VAL A 266 6.35 3.38 8.52
C VAL A 266 7.85 3.28 8.80
N LEU A 267 8.61 4.35 8.56
CA LEU A 267 10.07 4.40 8.77
C LEU A 267 10.44 4.86 10.19
N GLY A 268 9.48 5.37 10.96
CA GLY A 268 9.71 5.91 12.30
C GLY A 268 10.21 4.86 13.28
N ARG A 269 11.10 5.29 14.20
CA ARG A 269 11.62 4.43 15.28
C ARG A 269 10.55 4.05 16.31
N ARG A 270 9.54 4.91 16.51
CA ARG A 270 8.40 4.63 17.38
C ARG A 270 7.40 3.77 16.63
N ARG A 271 7.07 2.62 17.21
CA ARG A 271 6.10 1.68 16.62
C ARG A 271 4.68 2.16 16.87
N VAL A 272 4.23 3.12 16.07
CA VAL A 272 2.84 3.56 16.05
C VAL A 272 1.93 2.52 15.40
N LEU A 273 2.49 1.72 14.49
CA LEU A 273 1.81 0.68 13.73
C LEU A 273 2.25 -0.72 14.15
N PRO A 274 1.33 -1.70 14.28
CA PRO A 274 1.69 -3.10 14.41
C PRO A 274 2.63 -3.55 13.29
N ARG A 275 3.56 -4.47 13.59
CA ARG A 275 4.60 -4.92 12.63
C ARG A 275 4.04 -5.42 11.32
N LEU A 276 2.97 -6.22 11.34
CA LEU A 276 2.32 -6.76 10.14
C LEU A 276 1.73 -5.63 9.28
N ILE A 277 1.04 -4.67 9.91
CA ILE A 277 0.46 -3.50 9.22
C ILE A 277 1.56 -2.65 8.60
N ALA A 278 2.62 -2.33 9.38
CA ALA A 278 3.73 -1.51 8.90
C ALA A 278 4.45 -2.17 7.70
N ARG A 279 4.65 -3.50 7.73
CA ARG A 279 5.29 -4.24 6.63
C ARG A 279 4.44 -4.22 5.36
N GLY A 280 3.14 -4.53 5.45
CA GLY A 280 2.23 -4.50 4.31
C GLY A 280 2.07 -3.09 3.74
N LEU A 281 1.94 -2.09 4.60
CA LEU A 281 1.82 -0.69 4.20
C LEU A 281 3.09 -0.18 3.52
N ARG A 282 4.28 -0.55 4.00
CA ARG A 282 5.56 -0.20 3.40
C ARG A 282 5.66 -0.69 1.94
N GLN A 283 5.30 -1.93 1.67
CA GLN A 283 5.37 -2.50 0.33
C GLN A 283 4.42 -1.77 -0.64
N ARG A 284 3.17 -1.55 -0.22
CA ARG A 284 2.17 -0.83 -1.01
C ARG A 284 2.56 0.63 -1.23
N LEU A 285 3.03 1.30 -0.18
CA LEU A 285 3.44 2.70 -0.24
C LEU A 285 4.62 2.91 -1.19
N LEU A 286 5.62 2.02 -1.18
CA LEU A 286 6.76 2.10 -2.11
C LEU A 286 6.29 1.98 -3.57
N LEU A 287 5.40 1.05 -3.87
CA LEU A 287 4.84 0.91 -5.22
C LEU A 287 4.06 2.17 -5.63
N VAL A 288 3.17 2.65 -4.77
CA VAL A 288 2.37 3.87 -5.02
C VAL A 288 3.29 5.08 -5.18
N LEU A 289 4.34 5.21 -4.36
CA LEU A 289 5.32 6.29 -4.45
C LEU A 289 6.05 6.27 -5.80
N VAL A 290 6.55 5.12 -6.24
CA VAL A 290 7.24 4.98 -7.54
C VAL A 290 6.32 5.39 -8.69
N ILE A 291 5.07 4.92 -8.69
CA ILE A 291 4.09 5.28 -9.72
C ILE A 291 3.82 6.79 -9.71
N ASN A 292 3.58 7.38 -8.53
CA ASN A 292 3.27 8.81 -8.41
C ASN A 292 4.48 9.69 -8.75
N VAL A 293 5.71 9.27 -8.40
CA VAL A 293 6.94 9.95 -8.86
C VAL A 293 7.01 9.95 -10.38
N ALA A 294 6.81 8.80 -11.03
CA ALA A 294 6.82 8.70 -12.48
C ALA A 294 5.73 9.60 -13.13
N LEU A 295 4.51 9.59 -12.57
CA LEU A 295 3.42 10.45 -13.04
C LEU A 295 3.72 11.93 -12.85
N SER A 296 4.51 12.32 -11.85
CA SER A 296 4.85 13.74 -11.61
C SER A 296 5.71 14.36 -12.73
N PHE A 297 6.30 13.55 -13.61
CA PHE A 297 7.02 14.03 -14.80
C PHE A 297 6.11 14.19 -16.03
N VAL A 298 4.82 13.87 -15.92
CA VAL A 298 3.86 14.09 -17.01
C VAL A 298 3.58 15.60 -17.15
N PRO A 299 3.61 16.16 -18.38
CA PRO A 299 3.31 17.58 -18.61
C PRO A 299 1.94 17.98 -18.01
N GLY A 300 1.91 19.10 -17.32
CA GLY A 300 0.71 19.60 -16.63
C GLY A 300 0.57 19.14 -15.18
N ILE A 301 1.51 18.33 -14.67
CA ILE A 301 1.58 17.95 -13.26
C ILE A 301 2.68 18.74 -12.58
N ASP A 302 2.39 19.38 -11.46
CA ASP A 302 3.34 20.18 -10.70
C ASP A 302 4.23 19.31 -9.81
N LEU A 303 5.42 19.01 -10.31
CA LEU A 303 6.45 18.26 -9.61
C LEU A 303 6.85 18.91 -8.28
N TYR A 304 6.97 20.23 -8.26
CA TYR A 304 7.43 20.97 -7.07
C TYR A 304 6.39 20.96 -5.97
N ALA A 305 5.11 21.11 -6.30
CA ALA A 305 4.01 20.98 -5.36
C ALA A 305 4.00 19.58 -4.71
N HIS A 306 4.25 18.54 -5.51
CA HIS A 306 4.28 17.16 -5.02
C HIS A 306 5.43 16.94 -4.03
N PHE A 307 6.66 17.26 -4.42
CA PHE A 307 7.83 17.02 -3.55
C PHE A 307 7.84 17.95 -2.33
N GLY A 308 7.46 19.23 -2.50
CA GLY A 308 7.39 20.17 -1.39
C GLY A 308 6.34 19.76 -0.35
N GLY A 309 5.15 19.38 -0.80
CA GLY A 309 4.10 18.85 0.06
C GLY A 309 4.51 17.54 0.74
N GLY A 310 5.08 16.60 -0.03
CA GLY A 310 5.58 15.32 0.47
C GLY A 310 6.64 15.49 1.57
N LEU A 311 7.59 16.37 1.36
CA LEU A 311 8.65 16.69 2.33
C LEU A 311 8.06 17.34 3.60
N ALA A 312 7.16 18.31 3.45
CA ALA A 312 6.52 18.98 4.59
C ALA A 312 5.75 17.99 5.47
N GLY A 313 4.92 17.11 4.86
CA GLY A 313 4.18 16.09 5.59
C GLY A 313 5.09 15.07 6.27
N PHE A 314 6.16 14.64 5.60
CA PHE A 314 7.16 13.73 6.17
C PHE A 314 7.86 14.33 7.39
N LEU A 315 8.40 15.54 7.27
CA LEU A 315 9.16 16.19 8.32
C LEU A 315 8.27 16.52 9.54
N LEU A 316 7.06 17.02 9.31
CA LEU A 316 6.12 17.34 10.37
C LEU A 316 5.71 16.07 11.16
N THR A 317 5.46 14.96 10.45
CA THR A 317 5.05 13.71 11.08
C THR A 317 6.23 13.02 11.77
N ARG A 318 7.45 13.16 11.25
CA ARG A 318 8.66 12.60 11.89
C ARG A 318 8.99 13.31 13.22
N SER A 319 8.51 14.54 13.42
CA SER A 319 8.70 15.23 14.68
C SER A 319 7.96 14.48 15.81
N ASP A 320 8.66 14.26 16.94
CA ASP A 320 8.13 13.51 18.09
C ASP A 320 6.81 14.07 18.68
N ARG A 321 6.47 15.30 18.33
CA ARG A 321 5.26 15.98 18.84
C ARG A 321 3.96 15.41 18.26
N LEU A 322 3.97 14.92 17.01
CA LEU A 322 2.77 14.41 16.35
C LEU A 322 2.55 12.90 16.56
N THR A 323 3.59 12.16 16.91
CA THR A 323 3.52 10.70 17.10
C THR A 323 3.24 10.26 18.55
N ARG A 324 3.09 11.19 19.50
CA ARG A 324 2.66 10.85 20.86
C ARG A 324 1.19 10.40 20.83
N PRO A 325 0.80 9.34 21.59
CA PRO A 325 -0.61 9.00 21.76
C PRO A 325 -1.37 10.23 22.25
N ALA A 326 -2.58 10.46 21.72
CA ALA A 326 -3.49 11.42 22.33
C ALA A 326 -3.82 10.89 23.73
N GLN A 327 -3.43 11.63 24.77
CA GLN A 327 -3.83 11.37 26.15
C GLN A 327 -5.32 11.56 26.30
#